data_ff2f11f3f55e4f2fa9cc086b0f0233e2
#
_entry.id   ff2f11f3f55e4f2fa9cc086b0f0233e2
#
_cell.length_a   1.000
_cell.length_b   1.000
_cell.length_c   1.000
_cell.angle_alpha   90.00
_cell.angle_beta   90.00
_cell.angle_gamma   90.00
#
_symmetry.space_group_name_H-M   'P 1'
#
loop_
_entity.id
_entity.type
_entity.pdbx_description
1 polymer ?
#
loop_
_entity_poly.entity_id
_entity_poly.type
_entity_poly.pdbx_seq_one_letter_code
_entity_poly.pdbx_strand_id
1 'polypeptide(L)'
;LCSFWKYCSRHLPQPSVFDLYRMQFSKKIKFYRQGIISYEDLLSCPAITNDKQLRQIEFALQDKGTYIEKENIRFFLGSLSYPLYFLDFETMQPVIPKFVGTKPYAQIPFQYSLHYIECEGGELKHKEFLAESGSDPRRALAERLCADIPMNTCVTAYNKAFECTRIRELAALFPDLAEHLLNI
;
A
#
# COMPACT_ATOMS: atom_id res chain seq x y z
N LEU A 1 0.00 -19.31 -3.66
CA LEU A 1 0.03 -20.54 -2.85
C LEU A 1 -0.66 -21.69 -3.60
N CYS A 2 -0.15 -22.93 -3.44
CA CYS A 2 -0.73 -24.13 -4.04
C CYS A 2 -2.14 -24.38 -3.49
N SER A 3 -3.07 -24.80 -4.35
CA SER A 3 -4.46 -25.13 -3.94
C SER A 3 -4.52 -26.24 -2.89
N PHE A 4 -3.50 -27.09 -2.83
CA PHE A 4 -3.39 -28.18 -1.84
C PHE A 4 -2.65 -27.78 -0.56
N TRP A 5 -2.32 -26.50 -0.37
CA TRP A 5 -1.54 -26.03 0.78
C TRP A 5 -2.12 -26.53 2.11
N LYS A 6 -3.42 -26.33 2.33
CA LYS A 6 -4.08 -26.76 3.59
C LYS A 6 -3.93 -28.25 3.86
N TYR A 7 -3.99 -29.07 2.81
CA TYR A 7 -3.80 -30.53 2.95
C TYR A 7 -2.35 -30.88 3.26
N CYS A 8 -1.40 -30.30 2.53
CA CYS A 8 0.02 -30.58 2.70
C CYS A 8 0.59 -30.05 4.01
N SER A 9 0.08 -28.94 4.53
CA SER A 9 0.55 -28.31 5.77
C SER A 9 -0.22 -28.71 7.04
N ARG A 10 -1.20 -29.63 6.95
CA ARG A 10 -2.08 -29.99 8.07
C ARG A 10 -1.36 -30.59 9.29
N HIS A 11 -0.13 -31.08 9.10
CA HIS A 11 0.72 -31.65 10.15
C HIS A 11 1.63 -30.63 10.82
N LEU A 12 1.67 -29.39 10.33
CA LEU A 12 2.48 -28.34 10.90
C LEU A 12 1.80 -27.73 12.13
N PRO A 13 2.58 -27.28 13.12
CA PRO A 13 2.02 -26.51 14.24
C PRO A 13 1.32 -25.24 13.74
N GLN A 14 0.40 -24.74 14.52
CA GLN A 14 -0.33 -23.50 14.22
C GLN A 14 -0.16 -22.54 15.42
N PRO A 15 0.50 -21.40 15.25
CA PRO A 15 1.18 -20.90 14.02
C PRO A 15 2.53 -21.57 13.78
N SER A 16 3.05 -21.43 12.56
CA SER A 16 4.33 -21.99 12.10
C SER A 16 5.21 -20.95 11.40
N VAL A 17 6.42 -21.35 11.02
CA VAL A 17 7.34 -20.52 10.22
C VAL A 17 6.70 -19.95 8.95
N PHE A 18 5.68 -20.64 8.40
CA PHE A 18 4.96 -20.20 7.20
C PHE A 18 4.04 -19.01 7.45
N ASP A 19 3.68 -18.74 8.70
CA ASP A 19 2.78 -17.65 9.10
C ASP A 19 3.55 -16.35 9.42
N LEU A 20 4.89 -16.39 9.44
CA LEU A 20 5.72 -15.21 9.75
C LEU A 20 5.53 -14.08 8.74
N TYR A 21 5.27 -12.90 9.27
CA TYR A 21 5.04 -11.66 8.56
C TYR A 21 6.23 -11.29 7.65
N ARG A 22 5.94 -11.03 6.37
CA ARG A 22 6.90 -10.55 5.37
C ARG A 22 8.22 -11.33 5.29
N MET A 23 8.24 -12.60 5.67
CA MET A 23 9.39 -13.47 5.42
C MET A 23 9.29 -14.07 4.01
N GLN A 24 10.37 -13.98 3.25
CA GLN A 24 10.44 -14.58 1.92
C GLN A 24 10.20 -16.09 1.99
N PHE A 25 9.44 -16.63 1.06
CA PHE A 25 9.08 -18.05 1.05
C PHE A 25 10.28 -18.98 1.01
N SER A 26 11.33 -18.63 0.26
CA SER A 26 12.61 -19.37 0.21
C SER A 26 13.26 -19.48 1.59
N LYS A 27 13.22 -18.41 2.39
CA LYS A 27 13.74 -18.41 3.78
C LYS A 27 12.89 -19.28 4.69
N LYS A 28 11.55 -19.24 4.54
CA LYS A 28 10.63 -20.15 5.27
C LYS A 28 10.93 -21.61 4.99
N ILE A 29 11.14 -21.97 3.72
CA ILE A 29 11.54 -23.35 3.31
C ILE A 29 12.89 -23.74 3.89
N LYS A 30 13.86 -22.81 3.95
CA LYS A 30 15.17 -23.08 4.56
C LYS A 30 15.03 -23.43 6.04
N PHE A 31 14.29 -22.66 6.80
CA PHE A 31 14.01 -22.95 8.22
C PHE A 31 13.29 -24.29 8.41
N TYR A 32 12.24 -24.52 7.64
CA TYR A 32 11.52 -25.80 7.64
C TYR A 32 12.45 -27.01 7.44
N ARG A 33 13.37 -26.92 6.45
CA ARG A 33 14.35 -28.01 6.19
C ARG A 33 15.38 -28.18 7.32
N GLN A 34 15.57 -27.16 8.14
CA GLN A 34 16.43 -27.20 9.33
C GLN A 34 15.69 -27.68 10.59
N GLY A 35 14.39 -28.02 10.49
CA GLY A 35 13.56 -28.41 11.62
C GLY A 35 13.08 -27.24 12.48
N ILE A 36 13.31 -25.99 12.06
CA ILE A 36 12.84 -24.77 12.74
C ILE A 36 11.46 -24.46 12.20
N ILE A 37 10.42 -24.92 12.88
CA ILE A 37 9.05 -24.95 12.36
C ILE A 37 8.08 -24.18 13.23
N SER A 38 8.09 -24.42 14.54
CA SER A 38 7.19 -23.77 15.49
C SER A 38 7.64 -22.34 15.85
N TYR A 39 6.78 -21.57 16.49
CA TYR A 39 7.15 -20.25 17.00
C TYR A 39 8.13 -20.34 18.18
N GLU A 40 8.11 -21.42 18.95
CA GLU A 40 9.10 -21.70 20.00
C GLU A 40 10.50 -21.90 19.39
N ASP A 41 10.61 -22.67 18.29
CA ASP A 41 11.87 -22.87 17.59
C ASP A 41 12.39 -21.54 17.05
N LEU A 42 11.50 -20.72 16.47
CA LEU A 42 11.84 -19.41 15.88
C LEU A 42 12.26 -18.40 16.94
N LEU A 43 11.67 -18.40 18.13
CA LEU A 43 12.05 -17.50 19.23
C LEU A 43 13.50 -17.75 19.66
N SER A 44 13.92 -19.02 19.64
CA SER A 44 15.27 -19.44 19.99
C SER A 44 16.28 -19.29 18.83
N CYS A 45 15.83 -18.90 17.63
CA CYS A 45 16.64 -18.83 16.45
C CYS A 45 17.30 -17.44 16.28
N PRO A 46 18.64 -17.31 16.38
CA PRO A 46 19.33 -16.01 16.27
C PRO A 46 19.24 -15.38 14.88
N ALA A 47 18.76 -16.13 13.88
CA ALA A 47 18.56 -15.60 12.53
C ALA A 47 17.25 -14.79 12.38
N ILE A 48 16.39 -14.76 13.41
CA ILE A 48 15.21 -13.89 13.48
C ILE A 48 15.63 -12.60 14.20
N THR A 49 15.85 -11.54 13.43
CA THR A 49 16.30 -10.23 13.94
C THR A 49 15.31 -9.11 13.68
N ASN A 50 14.21 -9.38 12.99
CA ASN A 50 13.21 -8.38 12.66
C ASN A 50 12.24 -8.21 13.84
N ASP A 51 12.20 -7.02 14.44
CA ASP A 51 11.37 -6.71 15.62
C ASP A 51 9.88 -7.03 15.43
N LYS A 52 9.34 -6.82 14.23
CA LYS A 52 7.94 -7.14 13.94
C LYS A 52 7.68 -8.65 13.93
N GLN A 53 8.66 -9.45 13.48
CA GLN A 53 8.59 -10.90 13.51
C GLN A 53 8.76 -11.44 14.93
N LEU A 54 9.72 -10.92 15.70
CA LEU A 54 9.90 -11.26 17.11
C LEU A 54 8.64 -10.95 17.92
N ARG A 55 8.08 -9.76 17.75
CA ARG A 55 6.82 -9.35 18.39
C ARG A 55 5.66 -10.26 18.00
N GLN A 56 5.53 -10.63 16.72
CA GLN A 56 4.51 -11.57 16.27
C GLN A 56 4.62 -12.91 16.99
N ILE A 57 5.85 -13.45 17.11
CA ILE A 57 6.13 -14.71 17.80
C ILE A 57 5.76 -14.60 19.27
N GLU A 58 6.26 -13.59 19.97
CA GLU A 58 6.01 -13.37 21.40
C GLU A 58 4.52 -13.23 21.72
N PHE A 59 3.81 -12.43 20.92
CA PHE A 59 2.38 -12.20 21.12
C PHE A 59 1.57 -13.47 20.93
N ALA A 60 1.91 -14.28 19.91
CA ALA A 60 1.25 -15.55 19.67
C ALA A 60 1.51 -16.57 20.80
N LEU A 61 2.77 -16.69 21.26
CA LEU A 61 3.13 -17.63 22.31
C LEU A 61 2.57 -17.26 23.69
N GLN A 62 2.37 -15.98 23.95
CA GLN A 62 1.88 -15.48 25.25
C GLN A 62 0.39 -15.10 25.24
N ASP A 63 -0.31 -15.38 24.14
CA ASP A 63 -1.73 -15.03 23.93
C ASP A 63 -2.06 -13.56 24.30
N LYS A 64 -1.16 -12.65 23.91
CA LYS A 64 -1.27 -11.21 24.24
C LYS A 64 -2.34 -10.46 23.46
N GLY A 65 -3.05 -11.14 22.54
CA GLY A 65 -4.06 -10.50 21.67
C GLY A 65 -3.44 -9.54 20.66
N THR A 66 -3.97 -8.33 20.52
CA THR A 66 -3.58 -7.36 19.50
C THR A 66 -2.55 -6.37 20.00
N TYR A 67 -1.48 -6.17 19.23
CA TYR A 67 -0.51 -5.11 19.48
C TYR A 67 -0.98 -3.79 18.87
N ILE A 68 -1.06 -2.74 19.66
CA ILE A 68 -1.49 -1.39 19.24
C ILE A 68 -0.50 -0.36 19.74
N GLU A 69 0.16 0.34 18.80
CA GLU A 69 1.06 1.47 19.10
C GLU A 69 0.25 2.78 19.21
N LYS A 70 -0.43 2.96 20.33
CA LYS A 70 -1.36 4.08 20.54
C LYS A 70 -0.72 5.46 20.31
N GLU A 71 0.54 5.64 20.74
CA GLU A 71 1.26 6.92 20.59
C GLU A 71 1.55 7.22 19.13
N ASN A 72 1.97 6.22 18.33
CA ASN A 72 2.19 6.40 16.90
C ASN A 72 0.89 6.70 16.16
N ILE A 73 -0.21 6.08 16.58
CA ILE A 73 -1.54 6.38 16.04
C ILE A 73 -1.94 7.82 16.39
N ARG A 74 -1.79 8.25 17.65
CA ARG A 74 -2.08 9.63 18.05
C ARG A 74 -1.25 10.64 17.29
N PHE A 75 0.05 10.39 17.14
CA PHE A 75 0.94 11.26 16.38
C PHE A 75 0.49 11.36 14.92
N PHE A 76 0.17 10.24 14.26
CA PHE A 76 -0.34 10.24 12.90
C PHE A 76 -1.66 11.01 12.79
N LEU A 77 -2.63 10.74 13.66
CA LEU A 77 -3.92 11.45 13.64
C LEU A 77 -3.76 12.94 13.90
N GLY A 78 -2.85 13.32 14.81
CA GLY A 78 -2.53 14.72 15.10
C GLY A 78 -1.79 15.46 13.98
N SER A 79 -1.25 14.75 12.99
CA SER A 79 -0.63 15.33 11.79
C SER A 79 -1.62 15.63 10.66
N LEU A 80 -2.85 15.16 10.79
CA LEU A 80 -3.89 15.41 9.80
C LEU A 80 -4.49 16.80 9.98
N SER A 81 -4.81 17.44 8.86
CA SER A 81 -5.50 18.73 8.84
C SER A 81 -6.63 18.72 7.83
N TYR A 82 -7.54 19.68 7.96
CA TYR A 82 -8.68 19.82 7.06
C TYR A 82 -8.50 21.02 6.10
N PRO A 83 -9.03 20.91 4.86
CA PRO A 83 -9.73 19.76 4.29
C PRO A 83 -8.81 18.56 4.13
N LEU A 84 -9.34 17.37 4.44
CA LEU A 84 -8.63 16.10 4.40
C LEU A 84 -9.13 15.23 3.24
N TYR A 85 -8.20 14.82 2.38
CA TYR A 85 -8.47 14.02 1.19
C TYR A 85 -7.86 12.61 1.33
N PHE A 86 -8.55 11.62 0.78
CA PHE A 86 -8.13 10.21 0.72
C PHE A 86 -8.10 9.81 -0.75
N LEU A 87 -6.89 9.67 -1.30
CA LEU A 87 -6.66 9.41 -2.72
C LEU A 87 -6.24 7.95 -2.95
N ASP A 88 -6.82 7.33 -3.96
CA ASP A 88 -6.48 5.99 -4.43
C ASP A 88 -6.52 5.93 -5.97
N PHE A 89 -5.43 5.45 -6.59
CA PHE A 89 -5.30 5.30 -8.04
C PHE A 89 -5.47 3.86 -8.48
N GLU A 90 -6.16 3.69 -9.61
CA GLU A 90 -6.09 2.45 -10.39
C GLU A 90 -5.19 2.65 -11.63
N THR A 91 -4.34 1.66 -11.89
CA THR A 91 -3.37 1.72 -12.98
C THR A 91 -3.43 0.49 -13.88
N MET A 92 -3.17 0.68 -15.17
CA MET A 92 -2.92 -0.41 -16.10
C MET A 92 -1.43 -0.54 -16.42
N GLN A 93 -0.99 -1.77 -16.71
CA GLN A 93 0.39 -2.10 -17.10
C GLN A 93 0.42 -2.88 -18.40
N PRO A 94 0.20 -2.23 -19.55
CA PRO A 94 0.21 -2.94 -20.83
C PRO A 94 1.60 -3.46 -21.17
N VAL A 95 1.66 -4.71 -21.64
CA VAL A 95 2.89 -5.35 -22.12
C VAL A 95 3.40 -4.64 -23.37
N ILE A 96 2.47 -4.32 -24.29
CA ILE A 96 2.75 -3.53 -25.49
C ILE A 96 2.34 -2.09 -25.20
N PRO A 97 3.27 -1.12 -25.31
CA PRO A 97 2.97 0.29 -25.09
C PRO A 97 1.80 0.76 -25.95
N LYS A 98 0.77 1.34 -25.33
CA LYS A 98 -0.44 1.82 -26.03
C LYS A 98 -0.36 3.31 -26.37
N PHE A 99 0.42 4.09 -25.62
CA PHE A 99 0.46 5.54 -25.73
C PHE A 99 1.88 6.02 -25.98
N VAL A 100 2.00 7.14 -26.68
CA VAL A 100 3.29 7.76 -26.98
C VAL A 100 4.08 8.05 -25.69
N GLY A 101 5.38 7.74 -25.71
CA GLY A 101 6.27 7.94 -24.56
C GLY A 101 6.14 6.90 -23.43
N THR A 102 5.31 5.86 -23.61
CA THR A 102 5.23 4.77 -22.64
C THR A 102 6.17 3.61 -23.00
N LYS A 103 6.60 2.86 -22.00
CA LYS A 103 7.41 1.64 -22.15
C LYS A 103 6.61 0.41 -21.70
N PRO A 104 7.02 -0.81 -22.08
CA PRO A 104 6.40 -2.03 -21.56
C PRO A 104 6.30 -2.01 -20.04
N TYR A 105 5.15 -2.45 -19.53
CA TYR A 105 4.83 -2.48 -18.09
C TYR A 105 4.87 -1.12 -17.36
N ALA A 106 4.82 0.00 -18.10
CA ALA A 106 4.61 1.31 -17.46
C ALA A 106 3.27 1.32 -16.73
N GLN A 107 3.27 1.80 -15.50
CA GLN A 107 2.04 1.98 -14.72
C GLN A 107 1.37 3.30 -15.15
N ILE A 108 0.22 3.18 -15.80
CA ILE A 108 -0.52 4.30 -16.35
C ILE A 108 -1.79 4.46 -15.53
N PRO A 109 -1.95 5.53 -14.73
CA PRO A 109 -3.17 5.76 -14.00
C PRO A 109 -4.31 6.09 -14.95
N PHE A 110 -5.45 5.41 -14.79
CA PHE A 110 -6.64 5.60 -15.64
C PHE A 110 -7.89 5.92 -14.83
N GLN A 111 -7.84 5.73 -13.52
CA GLN A 111 -8.93 6.01 -12.60
C GLN A 111 -8.38 6.49 -11.28
N TYR A 112 -9.12 7.33 -10.57
CA TYR A 112 -8.97 7.54 -9.13
C TYR A 112 -10.32 7.58 -8.41
N SER A 113 -10.26 7.22 -7.13
CA SER A 113 -11.29 7.47 -6.13
C SER A 113 -10.77 8.50 -5.15
N LEU A 114 -11.58 9.51 -4.84
CA LEU A 114 -11.22 10.62 -3.96
C LEU A 114 -12.32 10.85 -2.96
N HIS A 115 -12.12 10.39 -1.72
CA HIS A 115 -12.98 10.76 -0.61
C HIS A 115 -12.40 11.99 0.10
N TYR A 116 -13.25 12.85 0.66
CA TYR A 116 -12.77 14.02 1.38
C TYR A 116 -13.75 14.52 2.45
N ILE A 117 -13.18 15.19 3.47
CA ILE A 117 -13.90 15.81 4.56
C ILE A 117 -13.40 17.26 4.66
N GLU A 118 -14.30 18.24 4.60
CA GLU A 118 -13.94 19.67 4.54
C GLU A 118 -13.51 20.24 5.88
N CYS A 119 -14.09 19.76 6.99
CA CYS A 119 -13.78 20.20 8.35
C CYS A 119 -13.94 19.04 9.33
N GLU A 120 -13.37 19.16 10.51
CA GLU A 120 -13.50 18.14 11.56
C GLU A 120 -14.99 17.85 11.87
N GLY A 121 -15.34 16.57 11.89
CA GLY A 121 -16.73 16.12 12.05
C GLY A 121 -17.64 16.39 10.85
N GLY A 122 -17.11 16.90 9.75
CA GLY A 122 -17.85 17.13 8.52
C GLY A 122 -18.28 15.84 7.81
N GLU A 123 -19.18 15.98 6.83
CA GLU A 123 -19.67 14.88 6.01
C GLU A 123 -18.55 14.33 5.10
N LEU A 124 -18.49 13.01 4.96
CA LEU A 124 -17.62 12.35 3.98
C LEU A 124 -18.22 12.50 2.58
N LYS A 125 -17.49 13.19 1.71
CA LYS A 125 -17.86 13.41 0.31
C LYS A 125 -17.01 12.56 -0.61
N HIS A 126 -17.45 12.36 -1.84
CA HIS A 126 -16.74 11.54 -2.83
C HIS A 126 -16.74 12.23 -4.20
N LYS A 127 -15.61 12.12 -4.86
CA LYS A 127 -15.39 12.41 -6.29
C LYS A 127 -14.65 11.24 -6.91
N GLU A 128 -14.77 11.09 -8.22
CA GLU A 128 -14.07 10.06 -8.96
C GLU A 128 -13.75 10.52 -10.38
N PHE A 129 -12.79 9.87 -10.97
CA PHE A 129 -12.47 9.97 -12.40
C PHE A 129 -12.26 8.57 -12.95
N LEU A 130 -12.85 8.31 -14.10
CA LEU A 130 -12.60 7.12 -14.91
C LEU A 130 -12.38 7.57 -16.34
N ALA A 131 -11.23 7.23 -16.91
CA ALA A 131 -10.90 7.57 -18.28
C ALA A 131 -11.80 6.85 -19.30
N GLU A 132 -12.06 7.52 -20.40
CA GLU A 132 -12.75 6.93 -21.54
C GLU A 132 -11.93 5.79 -22.15
N SER A 133 -12.61 4.68 -22.44
CA SER A 133 -11.94 3.52 -23.04
C SER A 133 -11.31 3.83 -24.39
N GLY A 134 -10.05 3.44 -24.56
CA GLY A 134 -9.29 3.65 -25.80
C GLY A 134 -8.54 4.99 -25.88
N SER A 135 -8.84 5.95 -25.00
CA SER A 135 -8.12 7.23 -24.93
C SER A 135 -6.83 7.13 -24.10
N ASP A 136 -5.90 8.06 -24.28
CA ASP A 136 -4.77 8.25 -23.34
C ASP A 136 -5.29 8.95 -22.08
N PRO A 137 -5.30 8.29 -20.92
CA PRO A 137 -5.95 8.83 -19.73
C PRO A 137 -5.15 9.95 -19.05
N ARG A 138 -3.84 10.02 -19.30
CA ARG A 138 -2.88 10.73 -18.45
C ARG A 138 -3.16 12.23 -18.31
N ARG A 139 -3.46 12.91 -19.45
CA ARG A 139 -3.72 14.35 -19.43
C ARG A 139 -5.04 14.69 -18.74
N ALA A 140 -6.12 14.03 -19.14
CA ALA A 140 -7.45 14.27 -18.58
C ALA A 140 -7.51 13.95 -17.07
N LEU A 141 -6.84 12.85 -16.65
CA LEU A 141 -6.72 12.50 -15.23
C LEU A 141 -5.95 13.57 -14.45
N ALA A 142 -4.83 14.07 -14.97
CA ALA A 142 -4.02 15.09 -14.31
C ALA A 142 -4.78 16.42 -14.14
N GLU A 143 -5.46 16.87 -15.18
CA GLU A 143 -6.31 18.08 -15.14
C GLU A 143 -7.45 17.94 -14.14
N ARG A 144 -8.14 16.80 -14.15
CA ARG A 144 -9.24 16.55 -13.24
C ARG A 144 -8.78 16.44 -11.80
N LEU A 145 -7.64 15.79 -11.54
CA LEU A 145 -7.05 15.67 -10.22
C LEU A 145 -6.71 17.07 -9.64
N CYS A 146 -6.10 17.94 -10.43
CA CYS A 146 -5.84 19.34 -10.03
C CYS A 146 -7.13 20.12 -9.76
N ALA A 147 -8.19 19.89 -10.50
CA ALA A 147 -9.48 20.54 -10.28
C ALA A 147 -10.20 20.03 -9.01
N ASP A 148 -9.98 18.78 -8.65
CA ASP A 148 -10.67 18.14 -7.53
C ASP A 148 -9.96 18.29 -6.19
N ILE A 149 -8.64 18.45 -6.18
CA ILE A 149 -7.80 18.62 -4.97
C ILE A 149 -7.20 20.03 -4.99
N PRO A 150 -7.65 20.96 -4.16
CA PRO A 150 -7.02 22.30 -4.03
C PRO A 150 -5.59 22.21 -3.53
N MET A 151 -4.78 23.20 -3.86
CA MET A 151 -3.42 23.32 -3.31
C MET A 151 -3.43 23.52 -1.80
N ASN A 152 -2.35 23.10 -1.14
CA ASN A 152 -2.13 23.23 0.29
C ASN A 152 -3.18 22.53 1.16
N THR A 153 -3.65 21.37 0.70
CA THR A 153 -4.57 20.50 1.44
C THR A 153 -3.86 19.27 2.00
N CYS A 154 -4.44 18.65 3.00
CA CYS A 154 -3.93 17.39 3.53
C CYS A 154 -4.43 16.23 2.69
N VAL A 155 -3.52 15.55 1.98
CA VAL A 155 -3.85 14.36 1.19
C VAL A 155 -3.22 13.12 1.82
N THR A 156 -4.01 12.08 1.99
CA THR A 156 -3.56 10.78 2.49
C THR A 156 -3.80 9.70 1.45
N ALA A 157 -2.92 8.70 1.43
CA ALA A 157 -3.04 7.53 0.59
C ALA A 157 -2.57 6.29 1.35
N TYR A 158 -3.17 5.13 1.10
CA TYR A 158 -2.81 3.89 1.78
C TYR A 158 -1.36 3.47 1.45
N ASN A 159 -0.99 3.54 0.19
CA ASN A 159 0.39 3.28 -0.27
C ASN A 159 1.03 4.56 -0.83
N LYS A 160 1.27 5.53 0.06
CA LYS A 160 1.81 6.86 -0.30
C LYS A 160 2.92 6.82 -1.36
N ALA A 161 3.83 5.85 -1.28
CA ALA A 161 4.94 5.76 -2.23
C ALA A 161 4.48 5.49 -3.67
N PHE A 162 3.41 4.74 -3.84
CA PHE A 162 2.83 4.43 -5.13
C PHE A 162 2.16 5.68 -5.72
N GLU A 163 1.24 6.32 -4.99
CA GLU A 163 0.52 7.51 -5.45
C GLU A 163 1.46 8.67 -5.74
N CYS A 164 2.41 8.96 -4.83
CA CYS A 164 3.42 9.99 -5.08
C CYS A 164 4.26 9.71 -6.33
N THR A 165 4.53 8.43 -6.67
CA THR A 165 5.26 8.09 -7.90
C THR A 165 4.42 8.39 -9.13
N ARG A 166 3.14 8.04 -9.13
CA ARG A 166 2.23 8.36 -10.25
C ARG A 166 2.08 9.86 -10.44
N ILE A 167 1.91 10.61 -9.36
CA ILE A 167 1.82 12.07 -9.40
C ILE A 167 3.09 12.71 -9.99
N ARG A 168 4.28 12.27 -9.56
CA ARG A 168 5.56 12.77 -10.10
C ARG A 168 5.74 12.46 -11.58
N GLU A 169 5.30 11.28 -12.03
CA GLU A 169 5.33 10.91 -13.45
C GLU A 169 4.39 11.81 -14.29
N LEU A 170 3.20 12.12 -13.78
CA LEU A 170 2.28 13.06 -14.41
C LEU A 170 2.84 14.49 -14.44
N ALA A 171 3.43 14.95 -13.34
CA ALA A 171 4.06 16.25 -13.25
C ALA A 171 5.23 16.41 -14.24
N ALA A 172 6.05 15.37 -14.41
CA ALA A 172 7.12 15.35 -15.40
C ALA A 172 6.61 15.34 -16.85
N LEU A 173 5.45 14.74 -17.09
CA LEU A 173 4.83 14.67 -18.43
C LEU A 173 4.10 15.96 -18.79
N PHE A 174 3.55 16.68 -17.80
CA PHE A 174 2.75 17.88 -17.96
C PHE A 174 3.30 19.03 -17.12
N PRO A 175 4.35 19.74 -17.61
CA PRO A 175 5.01 20.83 -16.87
C PRO A 175 4.08 21.99 -16.48
N ASP A 176 3.03 22.23 -17.25
CA ASP A 176 2.00 23.25 -16.97
C ASP A 176 1.12 22.92 -15.76
N LEU A 177 1.04 21.65 -15.35
CA LEU A 177 0.33 21.20 -14.16
C LEU A 177 1.27 20.79 -13.01
N ALA A 178 2.59 20.84 -13.24
CA ALA A 178 3.57 20.24 -12.36
C ALA A 178 3.56 20.84 -10.95
N GLU A 179 3.44 22.17 -10.83
CA GLU A 179 3.40 22.84 -9.53
C GLU A 179 2.23 22.34 -8.68
N HIS A 180 1.04 22.27 -9.28
CA HIS A 180 -0.15 21.80 -8.59
C HIS A 180 -0.05 20.31 -8.23
N LEU A 181 0.34 19.47 -9.20
CA LEU A 181 0.48 18.03 -8.97
C LEU A 181 1.49 17.71 -7.86
N LEU A 182 2.62 18.40 -7.81
CA LEU A 182 3.64 18.19 -6.76
C LEU A 182 3.25 18.75 -5.40
N ASN A 183 2.22 19.56 -5.33
CA ASN A 183 1.65 20.07 -4.09
C ASN A 183 0.65 19.09 -3.45
N ILE A 184 0.08 18.17 -4.26
CA ILE A 184 -0.76 17.06 -3.77
C ILE A 184 0.10 16.03 -3.00
#